data_6a67a16df9331bcfa1db397307d5ba12
#
_entry.id   6a67a16df9331bcfa1db397307d5ba12
#
_cell.length_a   1.000
_cell.length_b   1.000
_cell.length_c   1.000
_cell.angle_alpha   90.00
_cell.angle_beta   90.00
_cell.angle_gamma   90.00
#
_symmetry.space_group_name_H-M   'P 1'
#
loop_
_entity.id
_entity.type
_entity.pdbx_description
1 polymer ?
#
loop_
_entity_poly.entity_id
_entity_poly.type
_entity_poly.pdbx_seq_one_letter_code
_entity_poly.pdbx_strand_id
1 'polypeptide(L)'
;MKNKRMALFFVSLAVLLLASPALAHHGFAGRYDEEHPITIMGTVVEVQFLNPHSFIFFDVKGKNGETQRWQAELGGAAQLNRGEGWTRTTLKVGDKITIIGPQNKNGSGDMNLSHESKITMTDTGKVIHNSIKAEQPPAAN
;
A
#
# COMPACT_ATOMS: atom_id res chain seq x y z
N MET A 1 -42.94 28.51 -19.75
CA MET A 1 -42.14 27.40 -20.33
C MET A 1 -40.66 27.52 -20.05
N LYS A 2 -40.06 28.72 -19.93
CA LYS A 2 -38.60 28.92 -19.63
C LYS A 2 -38.20 28.33 -18.29
N ASN A 3 -38.98 28.48 -17.23
CA ASN A 3 -38.62 28.02 -15.87
C ASN A 3 -38.56 26.47 -15.72
N LYS A 4 -39.40 25.74 -16.48
CA LYS A 4 -39.39 24.26 -16.48
C LYS A 4 -38.13 23.70 -17.15
N ARG A 5 -37.65 24.35 -18.22
CA ARG A 5 -36.39 23.94 -18.89
C ARG A 5 -35.16 24.21 -18.04
N MET A 6 -35.18 25.34 -17.31
CA MET A 6 -34.11 25.69 -16.38
C MET A 6 -34.08 24.74 -15.17
N ALA A 7 -35.21 24.37 -14.61
CA ALA A 7 -35.32 23.38 -13.54
C ALA A 7 -34.81 21.99 -13.97
N LEU A 8 -35.17 21.54 -15.18
CA LEU A 8 -34.66 20.29 -15.75
C LEU A 8 -33.13 20.30 -15.94
N PHE A 9 -32.58 21.45 -16.36
CA PHE A 9 -31.12 21.60 -16.50
C PHE A 9 -30.38 21.48 -15.16
N PHE A 10 -30.90 22.12 -14.09
CA PHE A 10 -30.28 22.01 -12.76
C PHE A 10 -30.44 20.62 -12.14
N VAL A 11 -31.55 19.93 -12.39
CA VAL A 11 -31.76 18.56 -11.92
C VAL A 11 -30.77 17.60 -12.62
N SER A 12 -30.64 17.72 -13.95
CA SER A 12 -29.66 16.87 -14.68
C SER A 12 -28.21 17.15 -14.29
N LEU A 13 -27.84 18.41 -14.03
CA LEU A 13 -26.52 18.77 -13.55
C LEU A 13 -26.26 18.20 -12.14
N ALA A 14 -27.24 18.25 -11.24
CA ALA A 14 -27.16 17.68 -9.90
C ALA A 14 -26.99 16.16 -9.93
N VAL A 15 -27.71 15.45 -10.82
CA VAL A 15 -27.57 13.99 -11.00
C VAL A 15 -26.19 13.63 -11.56
N LEU A 16 -25.65 14.42 -12.49
CA LEU A 16 -24.30 14.22 -13.02
C LEU A 16 -23.21 14.40 -11.95
N LEU A 17 -23.38 15.37 -11.03
CA LEU A 17 -22.45 15.63 -9.94
C LEU A 17 -22.50 14.53 -8.85
N LEU A 18 -23.64 13.87 -8.68
CA LEU A 18 -23.81 12.76 -7.73
C LEU A 18 -23.28 11.42 -8.26
N ALA A 19 -23.11 11.28 -9.58
CA ALA A 19 -22.64 10.04 -10.21
C ALA A 19 -21.11 9.88 -10.24
N SER A 20 -20.35 10.92 -9.87
CA SER A 20 -18.90 10.96 -10.07
C SER A 20 -18.02 10.20 -9.04
N PRO A 21 -18.43 9.90 -7.79
CA PRO A 21 -17.50 9.32 -6.81
C PRO A 21 -17.30 7.80 -6.92
N ALA A 22 -18.16 7.08 -7.64
CA ALA A 22 -18.15 5.61 -7.60
C ALA A 22 -16.99 4.96 -8.39
N LEU A 23 -16.36 5.66 -9.31
CA LEU A 23 -15.29 5.12 -10.17
C LEU A 23 -13.86 5.29 -9.62
N ALA A 24 -13.68 6.13 -8.61
CA ALA A 24 -12.34 6.43 -8.08
C ALA A 24 -11.76 5.32 -7.18
N HIS A 25 -12.58 4.41 -6.63
CA HIS A 25 -12.11 3.34 -5.73
C HIS A 25 -11.59 2.09 -6.45
N HIS A 26 -11.81 1.95 -7.75
CA HIS A 26 -11.38 0.78 -8.52
C HIS A 26 -10.02 0.92 -9.21
N GLY A 27 -9.34 2.06 -9.09
CA GLY A 27 -8.05 2.31 -9.76
C GLY A 27 -6.89 1.42 -9.28
N PHE A 28 -6.97 0.86 -8.08
CA PHE A 28 -5.94 -0.02 -7.50
C PHE A 28 -6.34 -1.50 -7.48
N ALA A 29 -7.66 -1.81 -7.51
CA ALA A 29 -8.14 -3.18 -7.55
C ALA A 29 -7.68 -3.86 -8.85
N GLY A 30 -6.79 -4.83 -8.74
CA GLY A 30 -6.28 -5.60 -9.86
C GLY A 30 -4.87 -5.24 -10.34
N ARG A 31 -4.26 -4.17 -9.83
CA ARG A 31 -2.86 -3.82 -10.16
C ARG A 31 -1.86 -4.71 -9.41
N TYR A 32 -2.18 -5.08 -8.19
CA TYR A 32 -1.34 -5.91 -7.31
C TYR A 32 -1.90 -7.31 -7.19
N ASP A 33 -1.01 -8.30 -7.03
CA ASP A 33 -1.38 -9.71 -6.86
C ASP A 33 -1.58 -10.01 -5.37
N GLU A 34 -2.79 -9.73 -4.90
CA GLU A 34 -3.17 -9.93 -3.49
C GLU A 34 -3.34 -11.41 -3.14
N GLU A 35 -3.58 -12.28 -4.14
CA GLU A 35 -3.78 -13.70 -3.93
C GLU A 35 -2.45 -14.45 -3.76
N HIS A 36 -1.36 -13.91 -4.33
CA HIS A 36 -0.03 -14.52 -4.29
C HIS A 36 1.03 -13.54 -3.76
N PRO A 37 0.98 -13.18 -2.47
CA PRO A 37 1.98 -12.29 -1.89
C PRO A 37 3.37 -12.92 -1.98
N ILE A 38 4.36 -12.11 -2.30
CA ILE A 38 5.76 -12.54 -2.37
C ILE A 38 6.51 -12.19 -1.09
N THR A 39 7.61 -12.91 -0.85
CA THR A 39 8.59 -12.55 0.18
C THR A 39 9.85 -12.03 -0.51
N ILE A 40 10.28 -10.83 -0.14
CA ILE A 40 11.47 -10.20 -0.69
C ILE A 40 12.33 -9.59 0.39
N MET A 41 13.65 -9.66 0.22
CA MET A 41 14.62 -9.04 1.11
C MET A 41 15.34 -7.91 0.40
N GLY A 42 15.58 -6.82 1.12
CA GLY A 42 16.29 -5.68 0.56
C GLY A 42 16.93 -4.79 1.62
N THR A 43 17.71 -3.83 1.14
CA THR A 43 18.35 -2.81 1.97
C THR A 43 17.69 -1.46 1.71
N VAL A 44 17.21 -0.82 2.75
CA VAL A 44 16.53 0.49 2.68
C VAL A 44 17.50 1.54 2.16
N VAL A 45 17.05 2.32 1.18
CA VAL A 45 17.81 3.44 0.61
C VAL A 45 17.14 4.79 0.81
N GLU A 46 15.81 4.79 1.01
CA GLU A 46 15.05 6.01 1.30
C GLU A 46 13.75 5.64 2.02
N VAL A 47 13.30 6.49 2.93
CA VAL A 47 11.99 6.39 3.58
C VAL A 47 11.29 7.74 3.46
N GLN A 48 10.14 7.76 2.81
CA GLN A 48 9.26 8.92 2.73
C GLN A 48 8.10 8.72 3.70
N PHE A 49 8.22 9.26 4.91
CA PHE A 49 7.21 9.17 5.96
C PHE A 49 6.25 10.36 5.85
N LEU A 50 5.23 10.23 5.00
CA LEU A 50 4.34 11.29 4.53
C LEU A 50 2.86 10.91 4.67
N ASN A 51 1.97 11.90 4.50
CA ASN A 51 0.54 11.73 4.31
C ASN A 51 0.17 12.15 2.88
N PRO A 52 -0.80 11.53 2.21
CA PRO A 52 -1.64 10.41 2.66
C PRO A 52 -0.98 9.03 2.58
N HIS A 53 0.17 8.88 1.93
CA HIS A 53 0.89 7.63 1.75
C HIS A 53 2.36 7.79 2.10
N SER A 54 2.94 6.77 2.73
CA SER A 54 4.37 6.63 2.99
C SER A 54 4.99 5.66 2.02
N PHE A 55 6.28 5.84 1.70
CA PHE A 55 7.00 4.97 0.78
C PHE A 55 8.33 4.52 1.37
N ILE A 56 8.69 3.29 1.11
CA ILE A 56 10.01 2.72 1.38
C ILE A 56 10.64 2.38 0.03
N PHE A 57 11.82 2.95 -0.25
CA PHE A 57 12.64 2.55 -1.38
C PHE A 57 13.77 1.67 -0.88
N PHE A 58 13.98 0.53 -1.52
CA PHE A 58 14.97 -0.44 -1.09
C PHE A 58 15.61 -1.14 -2.29
N ASP A 59 16.85 -1.56 -2.13
CA ASP A 59 17.60 -2.27 -3.12
C ASP A 59 17.53 -3.77 -2.87
N VAL A 60 17.16 -4.50 -3.90
CA VAL A 60 17.07 -5.95 -3.94
C VAL A 60 18.19 -6.51 -4.81
N LYS A 61 18.92 -7.47 -4.29
CA LYS A 61 19.95 -8.19 -5.07
C LYS A 61 19.34 -9.37 -5.81
N GLY A 62 19.43 -9.36 -7.11
CA GLY A 62 19.06 -10.47 -7.97
C GLY A 62 20.05 -11.64 -7.87
N LYS A 63 19.65 -12.82 -8.39
CA LYS A 63 20.49 -14.02 -8.38
C LYS A 63 21.78 -13.88 -9.20
N ASN A 64 21.81 -12.99 -10.17
CA ASN A 64 22.96 -12.65 -11.02
C ASN A 64 23.87 -11.57 -10.40
N GLY A 65 23.56 -11.10 -9.17
CA GLY A 65 24.30 -10.03 -8.49
C GLY A 65 23.90 -8.61 -8.88
N GLU A 66 23.00 -8.44 -9.83
CA GLU A 66 22.44 -7.13 -10.18
C GLU A 66 21.60 -6.59 -9.02
N THR A 67 21.60 -5.26 -8.87
CA THR A 67 20.79 -4.58 -7.87
C THR A 67 19.62 -3.87 -8.58
N GLN A 68 18.42 -4.16 -8.13
CA GLN A 68 17.20 -3.52 -8.63
C GLN A 68 16.59 -2.66 -7.52
N ARG A 69 16.22 -1.41 -7.85
CA ARG A 69 15.47 -0.53 -6.96
C ARG A 69 14.00 -0.93 -6.94
N TRP A 70 13.49 -1.16 -5.74
CA TRP A 70 12.10 -1.46 -5.45
C TRP A 70 11.49 -0.33 -4.62
N GLN A 71 10.17 -0.21 -4.69
CA GLN A 71 9.39 0.64 -3.77
C GLN A 71 8.24 -0.15 -3.14
N ALA A 72 7.91 0.21 -1.93
CA ALA A 72 6.74 -0.29 -1.22
C ALA A 72 5.92 0.88 -0.69
N GLU A 73 4.64 0.91 -1.05
CA GLU A 73 3.67 1.90 -0.60
C GLU A 73 2.96 1.40 0.65
N LEU A 74 2.87 2.25 1.68
CA LEU A 74 2.16 2.02 2.94
C LEU A 74 1.09 3.09 3.16
N GLY A 75 0.31 2.91 4.21
CA GLY A 75 -0.58 3.95 4.72
C GLY A 75 0.14 5.24 5.10
N GLY A 76 -0.62 6.31 5.33
CA GLY A 76 -0.05 7.60 5.69
C GLY A 76 0.67 7.59 7.04
N ALA A 77 1.63 8.50 7.19
CA ALA A 77 2.43 8.66 8.41
C ALA A 77 1.59 8.77 9.69
N ALA A 78 0.49 9.50 9.63
CA ALA A 78 -0.42 9.64 10.78
C ALA A 78 -1.13 8.31 11.13
N GLN A 79 -1.46 7.49 10.14
CA GLN A 79 -2.06 6.17 10.34
C GLN A 79 -1.05 5.20 10.95
N LEU A 80 0.14 5.11 10.37
CA LEU A 80 1.23 4.24 10.84
C LEU A 80 1.67 4.61 12.27
N ASN A 81 1.73 5.92 12.57
CA ASN A 81 2.05 6.37 13.93
C ASN A 81 0.99 5.93 14.95
N ARG A 82 -0.30 6.16 14.66
CA ARG A 82 -1.38 5.82 15.59
C ARG A 82 -1.60 4.31 15.73
N GLY A 83 -1.48 3.56 14.62
CA GLY A 83 -1.78 2.13 14.60
C GLY A 83 -0.61 1.25 15.05
N GLU A 84 0.62 1.64 14.71
CA GLU A 84 1.81 0.79 14.88
C GLU A 84 2.97 1.51 15.58
N GLY A 85 2.78 2.76 16.00
CA GLY A 85 3.80 3.54 16.71
C GLY A 85 4.98 3.99 15.82
N TRP A 86 4.79 4.02 14.49
CA TRP A 86 5.86 4.45 13.59
C TRP A 86 6.25 5.91 13.81
N THR A 87 7.53 6.16 13.69
CA THR A 87 8.14 7.49 13.71
C THR A 87 9.06 7.65 12.51
N ARG A 88 9.61 8.83 12.31
CA ARG A 88 10.62 9.10 11.26
C ARG A 88 11.90 8.27 11.42
N THR A 89 12.09 7.62 12.57
CA THR A 89 13.28 6.83 12.89
C THR A 89 13.01 5.33 12.98
N THR A 90 11.79 4.89 12.68
CA THR A 90 11.40 3.47 12.71
C THR A 90 12.19 2.66 11.68
N LEU A 91 12.41 3.23 10.50
CA LEU A 91 13.31 2.70 9.46
C LEU A 91 14.33 3.76 9.07
N LYS A 92 15.53 3.31 8.76
CA LYS A 92 16.66 4.15 8.35
C LYS A 92 17.32 3.60 7.10
N VAL A 93 17.99 4.46 6.36
CA VAL A 93 18.86 4.06 5.25
C VAL A 93 19.91 3.06 5.75
N GLY A 94 20.09 1.96 5.03
CA GLY A 94 20.99 0.87 5.37
C GLY A 94 20.33 -0.27 6.16
N ASP A 95 19.12 -0.10 6.70
CA ASP A 95 18.41 -1.18 7.36
C ASP A 95 18.10 -2.31 6.38
N LYS A 96 18.28 -3.55 6.81
CA LYS A 96 17.89 -4.73 6.05
C LYS A 96 16.51 -5.17 6.47
N ILE A 97 15.62 -5.30 5.48
CA ILE A 97 14.23 -5.65 5.70
C ILE A 97 13.83 -6.87 4.87
N THR A 98 12.92 -7.64 5.44
CA THR A 98 12.17 -8.68 4.76
C THR A 98 10.72 -8.23 4.68
N ILE A 99 10.19 -8.15 3.47
CA ILE A 99 8.80 -7.76 3.19
C ILE A 99 8.03 -8.96 2.67
N ILE A 100 6.85 -9.19 3.22
CA ILE A 100 5.82 -10.07 2.66
C ILE A 100 4.67 -9.18 2.22
N GLY A 101 4.23 -9.32 0.97
CA GLY A 101 3.13 -8.51 0.46
C GLY A 101 2.90 -8.66 -1.04
N PRO A 102 1.80 -8.06 -1.55
CA PRO A 102 1.45 -8.13 -2.96
C PRO A 102 2.37 -7.30 -3.84
N GLN A 103 2.89 -7.92 -4.89
CA GLN A 103 3.67 -7.28 -5.95
C GLN A 103 2.75 -6.80 -7.06
N ASN A 104 3.17 -5.79 -7.80
CA ASN A 104 2.51 -5.39 -9.03
C ASN A 104 2.50 -6.55 -10.04
N LYS A 105 1.35 -6.86 -10.63
CA LYS A 105 1.14 -7.96 -11.57
C LYS A 105 2.01 -7.89 -12.83
N ASN A 106 2.51 -6.72 -13.17
CA ASN A 106 3.44 -6.58 -14.31
C ASN A 106 4.88 -7.03 -13.99
N GLY A 107 5.14 -7.51 -12.76
CA GLY A 107 6.45 -7.97 -12.32
C GLY A 107 7.45 -6.85 -11.98
N SER A 108 7.01 -5.58 -11.96
CA SER A 108 7.88 -4.46 -11.54
C SER A 108 8.23 -4.55 -10.05
N GLY A 109 9.29 -3.88 -9.65
CA GLY A 109 9.70 -3.71 -8.26
C GLY A 109 8.82 -2.74 -7.48
N ASP A 110 7.49 -2.94 -7.52
CA ASP A 110 6.48 -2.09 -6.91
C ASP A 110 5.51 -2.95 -6.08
N MET A 111 5.35 -2.62 -4.80
CA MET A 111 4.52 -3.34 -3.84
C MET A 111 3.54 -2.40 -3.16
N ASN A 112 2.36 -2.91 -2.83
CA ASN A 112 1.38 -2.22 -2.00
C ASN A 112 1.23 -2.94 -0.67
N LEU A 113 1.60 -2.27 0.42
CA LEU A 113 1.57 -2.80 1.78
C LEU A 113 0.39 -2.27 2.60
N SER A 114 -0.59 -1.61 1.96
CA SER A 114 -1.81 -1.14 2.62
C SER A 114 -2.78 -2.27 2.99
N HIS A 115 -2.59 -3.46 2.40
CA HIS A 115 -3.35 -4.68 2.64
C HIS A 115 -2.44 -5.74 3.27
N GLU A 116 -2.87 -6.99 3.31
CA GLU A 116 -2.18 -8.10 3.97
C GLU A 116 -0.68 -8.15 3.68
N SER A 117 0.09 -7.58 4.57
CA SER A 117 1.53 -7.40 4.41
C SER A 117 2.25 -7.40 5.75
N LYS A 118 3.56 -7.65 5.70
CA LYS A 118 4.40 -7.69 6.89
C LYS A 118 5.80 -7.18 6.55
N ILE A 119 6.36 -6.36 7.42
CA ILE A 119 7.77 -5.95 7.36
C ILE A 119 8.49 -6.39 8.62
N THR A 120 9.60 -7.07 8.43
CA THR A 120 10.46 -7.54 9.51
C THR A 120 11.88 -7.02 9.30
N MET A 121 12.52 -6.55 10.35
CA MET A 121 13.96 -6.26 10.35
C MET A 121 14.71 -7.57 10.19
N THR A 122 15.44 -7.75 9.09
CA THR A 122 16.07 -9.03 8.74
C THR A 122 17.10 -9.48 9.79
N ASP A 123 17.85 -8.52 10.33
CA ASP A 123 18.95 -8.83 11.26
C ASP A 123 18.46 -9.20 12.67
N THR A 124 17.30 -8.70 13.10
CA THR A 124 16.78 -8.89 14.46
C THR A 124 15.52 -9.74 14.56
N GLY A 125 14.85 -9.96 13.43
CA GLY A 125 13.53 -10.59 13.39
C GLY A 125 12.40 -9.71 13.94
N LYS A 126 12.68 -8.45 14.31
CA LYS A 126 11.66 -7.53 14.83
C LYS A 126 10.64 -7.18 13.76
N VAL A 127 9.37 -7.47 14.03
CA VAL A 127 8.25 -7.04 13.19
C VAL A 127 7.99 -5.55 13.42
N ILE A 128 7.97 -4.76 12.35
CA ILE A 128 7.72 -3.32 12.40
C ILE A 128 6.43 -2.92 11.68
N HIS A 129 5.88 -3.80 10.85
CA HIS A 129 4.57 -3.65 10.21
C HIS A 129 3.91 -5.02 10.09
N ASN A 130 2.63 -5.12 10.42
CA ASN A 130 1.87 -6.36 10.23
C ASN A 130 0.39 -6.06 10.08
N SER A 131 -0.11 -6.16 8.87
CA SER A 131 -1.53 -6.08 8.51
C SER A 131 -2.13 -7.42 8.09
N ILE A 132 -1.35 -8.51 8.15
CA ILE A 132 -1.85 -9.87 7.89
C ILE A 132 -2.83 -10.21 9.00
N LYS A 133 -4.09 -10.46 8.63
CA LYS A 133 -5.10 -10.95 9.58
C LYS A 133 -4.69 -12.33 10.06
N ALA A 134 -4.62 -12.52 11.37
CA ALA A 134 -4.49 -13.85 11.92
C ALA A 134 -5.67 -14.70 11.41
N GLU A 135 -5.38 -15.86 10.82
CA GLU A 135 -6.39 -16.82 10.41
C GLU A 135 -7.25 -17.14 11.65
N GLN A 136 -8.53 -16.78 11.61
CA GLN A 136 -9.44 -17.13 12.69
C GLN A 136 -9.50 -18.66 12.76
N PRO A 137 -9.23 -19.27 13.91
CA PRO A 137 -9.45 -20.71 14.05
C PRO A 137 -10.89 -21.04 13.64
N PRO A 138 -11.11 -22.17 12.94
CA PRO A 138 -12.44 -22.56 12.51
C PRO A 138 -13.37 -22.55 13.73
N ALA A 139 -14.54 -21.90 13.57
CA ALA A 139 -15.54 -21.87 14.62
C ALA A 139 -15.81 -23.30 15.06
N ALA A 140 -15.58 -23.60 16.36
CA ALA A 140 -15.89 -24.88 16.94
C ALA A 140 -17.41 -25.07 16.83
N ASN A 141 -17.84 -26.03 16.00
CA ASN A 141 -19.21 -26.49 15.91
C ASN A 141 -19.55 -27.32 17.14
#